data_9833b00eb2c2f0edcba28f4d3972ffab
#
_entry.id   9833b00eb2c2f0edcba28f4d3972ffab
#
_cell.length_a   1.000
_cell.length_b   1.000
_cell.length_c   1.000
_cell.angle_alpha   90.00
_cell.angle_beta   90.00
_cell.angle_gamma   90.00
#
_symmetry.space_group_name_H-M   'P 1'
#
loop_
_entity.id
_entity.type
_entity.pdbx_description
1 polymer ?
#
loop_
_entity_poly.entity_id
_entity_poly.type
_entity_poly.pdbx_seq_one_letter_code
_entity_poly.pdbx_strand_id
1 'polypeptide(L)'
;MFDGLILAGGQSRRMRSADTPEADKGLMPWRGEPLAAHAGRYLRAQGANRLWISANRHPDDYAAYGAVVSDDPEYTDCGPLAGVLAGLQRAQTPWLFVLPVDVLRWPDNLGARLGDAARPDRPAYARTPGGPHPLCLMLHRSLAEGLRAFLDAGGRQVQGWLRSCGAVAVDFPDADALVNLNTPEDWARWP
;
A
#
# COMPACT_ATOMS: atom_id res chain seq x y z
N MET A 1 0.77 17.83 -4.68
CA MET A 1 1.60 17.48 -3.50
C MET A 1 0.90 16.35 -2.76
N PHE A 2 1.60 15.27 -2.41
CA PHE A 2 1.06 14.09 -1.73
C PHE A 2 2.07 13.52 -0.72
N ASP A 3 1.56 12.82 0.29
CA ASP A 3 2.35 11.96 1.15
C ASP A 3 2.31 10.52 0.61
N GLY A 4 3.35 9.74 0.86
CA GLY A 4 3.40 8.32 0.53
C GLY A 4 3.02 7.44 1.72
N LEU A 5 2.29 6.36 1.49
CA LEU A 5 2.00 5.32 2.48
C LEU A 5 2.45 3.96 1.97
N ILE A 6 3.29 3.29 2.73
CA ILE A 6 3.69 1.90 2.49
C ILE A 6 2.86 1.03 3.43
N LEU A 7 2.10 0.08 2.88
CA LEU A 7 1.37 -0.91 3.67
C LEU A 7 2.28 -2.12 3.90
N ALA A 8 2.83 -2.23 5.10
CA ALA A 8 3.71 -3.33 5.53
C ALA A 8 3.01 -4.33 6.48
N GLY A 9 1.84 -4.02 6.98
CA GLY A 9 1.10 -4.77 8.00
C GLY A 9 0.38 -6.04 7.51
N GLY A 10 0.95 -6.83 6.61
CA GLY A 10 0.38 -8.12 6.18
C GLY A 10 0.78 -9.26 7.12
N GLN A 11 -0.20 -10.11 7.52
CA GLN A 11 0.09 -11.37 8.22
C GLN A 11 0.68 -12.40 7.24
N SER A 12 1.91 -12.30 6.82
CA SER A 12 2.66 -13.14 5.84
C SER A 12 2.45 -14.68 5.99
N ARG A 13 1.16 -15.11 6.20
CA ARG A 13 0.77 -16.49 6.56
C ARG A 13 1.28 -17.54 5.56
N ARG A 14 1.43 -17.16 4.29
CA ARG A 14 1.88 -18.08 3.22
C ARG A 14 3.41 -18.17 3.09
N MET A 15 4.14 -17.23 3.70
CA MET A 15 5.61 -17.19 3.69
C MET A 15 6.23 -17.73 5.00
N ARG A 16 5.40 -18.10 5.98
CA ARG A 16 5.87 -18.70 7.22
C ARG A 16 6.27 -20.14 6.95
N SER A 17 7.58 -20.42 6.97
CA SER A 17 8.12 -21.77 7.11
C SER A 17 8.37 -22.08 8.57
N ALA A 18 8.58 -23.36 8.90
CA ALA A 18 8.98 -23.78 10.24
C ALA A 18 10.31 -23.13 10.69
N ASP A 19 11.15 -22.73 9.73
CA ASP A 19 12.47 -22.15 9.97
C ASP A 19 12.47 -20.61 10.10
N THR A 20 11.36 -19.92 9.71
CA THR A 20 11.24 -18.46 9.80
C THR A 20 9.83 -18.04 10.24
N PRO A 21 9.42 -18.36 11.48
CA PRO A 21 8.06 -18.10 11.96
C PRO A 21 7.73 -16.62 12.09
N GLU A 22 8.72 -15.74 12.16
CA GLU A 22 8.57 -14.30 12.40
C GLU A 22 8.92 -13.42 11.18
N ALA A 23 9.17 -14.00 9.99
CA ALA A 23 9.55 -13.22 8.83
C ALA A 23 8.49 -12.16 8.49
N ASP A 24 8.85 -10.90 8.64
CA ASP A 24 8.04 -9.78 8.18
C ASP A 24 8.43 -9.46 6.73
N LYS A 25 7.45 -9.56 5.83
CA LYS A 25 7.68 -9.48 4.39
C LYS A 25 8.34 -8.17 3.97
N GLY A 26 7.96 -7.06 4.61
CA GLY A 26 8.50 -5.76 4.29
C GLY A 26 9.99 -5.60 4.66
N LEU A 27 10.46 -6.41 5.60
CA LEU A 27 11.87 -6.43 6.03
C LEU A 27 12.69 -7.49 5.29
N MET A 28 12.06 -8.35 4.49
CA MET A 28 12.79 -9.34 3.68
C MET A 28 13.64 -8.66 2.61
N PRO A 29 14.90 -9.10 2.43
CA PRO A 29 15.79 -8.50 1.45
C PRO A 29 15.41 -8.93 0.03
N TRP A 30 15.32 -7.95 -0.86
CA TRP A 30 15.31 -8.12 -2.29
C TRP A 30 16.44 -7.28 -2.88
N ARG A 31 17.32 -7.89 -3.68
CA ARG A 31 18.53 -7.25 -4.21
C ARG A 31 19.38 -6.56 -3.13
N GLY A 32 19.51 -7.23 -1.98
CA GLY A 32 20.33 -6.75 -0.86
C GLY A 32 19.72 -5.68 0.03
N GLU A 33 18.47 -5.24 -0.22
CA GLU A 33 17.77 -4.24 0.59
C GLU A 33 16.34 -4.69 0.92
N PRO A 34 15.79 -4.34 2.09
CA PRO A 34 14.41 -4.65 2.44
C PRO A 34 13.39 -4.09 1.45
N LEU A 35 12.27 -4.82 1.24
CA LEU A 35 11.20 -4.35 0.36
C LEU A 35 10.68 -2.96 0.74
N ALA A 36 10.61 -2.64 2.03
CA ALA A 36 10.23 -1.31 2.51
C ALA A 36 11.15 -0.20 2.00
N ALA A 37 12.47 -0.47 1.89
CA ALA A 37 13.44 0.48 1.35
C ALA A 37 13.18 0.77 -0.14
N HIS A 38 12.87 -0.28 -0.92
CA HIS A 38 12.53 -0.13 -2.35
C HIS A 38 11.26 0.69 -2.55
N ALA A 39 10.17 0.38 -1.82
CA ALA A 39 8.92 1.12 -1.88
C ALA A 39 9.11 2.58 -1.46
N GLY A 40 9.87 2.82 -0.39
CA GLY A 40 10.16 4.17 0.10
C GLY A 40 10.97 5.00 -0.91
N ARG A 41 11.98 4.39 -1.54
CA ARG A 41 12.76 5.06 -2.59
C ARG A 41 11.90 5.42 -3.79
N TYR A 42 11.05 4.50 -4.23
CA TYR A 42 10.13 4.74 -5.32
C TYR A 42 9.17 5.89 -5.01
N LEU A 43 8.50 5.89 -3.85
CA LEU A 43 7.58 6.97 -3.46
C LEU A 43 8.29 8.34 -3.39
N ARG A 44 9.53 8.39 -2.88
CA ARG A 44 10.34 9.63 -2.90
C ARG A 44 10.64 10.09 -4.33
N ALA A 45 11.01 9.18 -5.22
CA ALA A 45 11.25 9.49 -6.64
C ALA A 45 9.98 10.00 -7.35
N GLN A 46 8.79 9.55 -6.92
CA GLN A 46 7.50 10.08 -7.37
C GLN A 46 7.14 11.46 -6.77
N GLY A 47 7.95 12.00 -5.87
CA GLY A 47 7.74 13.31 -5.25
C GLY A 47 6.89 13.29 -3.98
N ALA A 48 6.87 12.18 -3.23
CA ALA A 48 6.21 12.13 -1.93
C ALA A 48 6.87 13.12 -0.94
N ASN A 49 6.04 13.97 -0.31
CA ASN A 49 6.49 14.97 0.66
C ASN A 49 6.97 14.32 1.97
N ARG A 50 6.22 13.33 2.45
CA ARG A 50 6.53 12.52 3.63
C ARG A 50 6.20 11.06 3.37
N LEU A 51 6.95 10.16 4.02
CA LEU A 51 6.64 8.72 3.98
C LEU A 51 6.09 8.25 5.31
N TRP A 52 4.96 7.55 5.23
CA TRP A 52 4.33 6.81 6.29
C TRP A 52 4.43 5.32 6.02
N ILE A 53 4.57 4.51 7.08
CA ILE A 53 4.58 3.05 6.97
C ILE A 53 3.55 2.51 7.94
N SER A 54 2.52 1.84 7.42
CA SER A 54 1.57 1.11 8.24
C SER A 54 2.17 -0.24 8.61
N ALA A 55 2.55 -0.36 9.90
CA ALA A 55 3.11 -1.58 10.44
C ALA A 55 2.66 -1.74 11.90
N ASN A 56 2.07 -2.90 12.23
CA ASN A 56 1.64 -3.25 13.59
C ASN A 56 2.69 -4.09 14.34
N ARG A 57 3.75 -4.50 13.64
CA ARG A 57 4.87 -5.28 14.17
C ARG A 57 6.18 -4.63 13.75
N HIS A 58 7.23 -4.83 14.52
CA HIS A 58 8.57 -4.34 14.21
C HIS A 58 8.65 -2.82 13.90
N PRO A 59 7.96 -1.94 14.66
CA PRO A 59 7.92 -0.51 14.34
C PRO A 59 9.31 0.12 14.30
N ASP A 60 10.22 -0.30 15.18
CA ASP A 60 11.58 0.23 15.25
C ASP A 60 12.40 -0.13 13.99
N ASP A 61 12.20 -1.33 13.45
CA ASP A 61 12.87 -1.75 12.22
C ASP A 61 12.37 -0.96 11.00
N TYR A 62 11.08 -0.62 10.97
CA TYR A 62 10.49 0.18 9.90
C TYR A 62 10.81 1.68 9.99
N ALA A 63 11.18 2.19 11.17
CA ALA A 63 11.44 3.61 11.39
C ALA A 63 12.57 4.16 10.49
N ALA A 64 13.48 3.31 10.05
CA ALA A 64 14.54 3.69 9.10
C ALA A 64 14.01 4.07 7.71
N TYR A 65 12.81 3.63 7.33
CA TYR A 65 12.24 3.81 5.98
C TYR A 65 11.17 4.88 5.90
N GLY A 66 10.52 5.22 7.03
CA GLY A 66 9.50 6.26 7.11
C GLY A 66 8.90 6.36 8.51
N ALA A 67 8.02 7.34 8.72
CA ALA A 67 7.30 7.46 9.99
C ALA A 67 6.28 6.32 10.13
N VAL A 68 6.40 5.55 11.20
CA VAL A 68 5.53 4.38 11.41
C VAL A 68 4.18 4.83 11.96
N VAL A 69 3.12 4.23 11.42
CA VAL A 69 1.74 4.35 11.92
C VAL A 69 1.20 2.95 12.17
N SER A 70 0.53 2.78 13.30
CA SER A 70 -0.18 1.55 13.64
C SER A 70 -1.67 1.72 13.38
N ASP A 71 -2.34 0.61 13.13
CA ASP A 71 -3.79 0.59 13.04
C ASP A 71 -4.41 1.04 14.36
N ASP A 72 -5.54 1.72 14.30
CA ASP A 72 -6.34 2.01 15.48
C ASP A 72 -6.76 0.68 16.13
N PRO A 73 -6.68 0.55 17.47
CA PRO A 73 -7.10 -0.66 18.18
C PRO A 73 -8.51 -1.15 17.82
N GLU A 74 -9.43 -0.24 17.49
CA GLU A 74 -10.79 -0.57 17.04
C GLU A 74 -10.82 -1.28 15.67
N TYR A 75 -9.76 -1.09 14.85
CA TYR A 75 -9.66 -1.65 13.50
C TYR A 75 -8.55 -2.69 13.36
N THR A 76 -8.00 -3.17 14.46
CA THR A 76 -7.09 -4.32 14.46
C THR A 76 -7.78 -5.48 13.75
N ASP A 77 -7.09 -6.18 12.87
CA ASP A 77 -7.63 -7.25 12.03
C ASP A 77 -8.63 -6.84 10.93
N CYS A 78 -8.84 -5.54 10.69
CA CYS A 78 -9.66 -5.05 9.57
C CYS A 78 -8.94 -5.09 8.21
N GLY A 79 -7.75 -5.68 8.17
CA GLY A 79 -6.96 -5.82 6.94
C GLY A 79 -6.35 -4.49 6.47
N PRO A 80 -5.95 -4.40 5.20
CA PRO A 80 -5.16 -3.26 4.73
C PRO A 80 -5.91 -1.92 4.77
N LEU A 81 -7.25 -1.92 4.84
CA LEU A 81 -8.03 -0.69 4.94
C LEU A 81 -7.81 0.03 6.28
N ALA A 82 -7.50 -0.68 7.37
CA ALA A 82 -7.12 -0.07 8.64
C ALA A 82 -5.84 0.75 8.50
N GLY A 83 -4.81 0.18 7.85
CA GLY A 83 -3.58 0.91 7.55
C GLY A 83 -3.78 2.11 6.62
N VAL A 84 -4.66 2.00 5.63
CA VAL A 84 -5.04 3.14 4.76
C VAL A 84 -5.70 4.24 5.59
N LEU A 85 -6.63 3.89 6.49
CA LEU A 85 -7.28 4.86 7.38
C LEU A 85 -6.26 5.55 8.30
N ALA A 86 -5.36 4.78 8.93
CA ALA A 86 -4.30 5.33 9.76
C ALA A 86 -3.40 6.31 8.99
N GLY A 87 -3.05 5.96 7.74
CA GLY A 87 -2.29 6.83 6.84
C GLY A 87 -3.03 8.13 6.50
N LEU A 88 -4.34 8.05 6.18
CA LEU A 88 -5.17 9.23 5.88
C LEU A 88 -5.27 10.20 7.06
N GLN A 89 -5.38 9.66 8.28
CA GLN A 89 -5.46 10.46 9.52
C GLN A 89 -4.14 11.18 9.83
N ARG A 90 -3.01 10.63 9.40
CA ARG A 90 -1.67 11.20 9.63
C ARG A 90 -1.16 12.05 8.48
N ALA A 91 -1.74 11.92 7.29
CA ALA A 91 -1.32 12.65 6.11
C ALA A 91 -1.31 14.17 6.34
N GLN A 92 -0.21 14.81 5.99
CA GLN A 92 0.01 16.25 6.13
C GLN A 92 -0.31 17.01 4.84
N THR A 93 -0.44 16.27 3.73
CA THR A 93 -0.87 16.80 2.44
C THR A 93 -2.30 16.37 2.11
N PRO A 94 -2.98 17.02 1.16
CA PRO A 94 -4.33 16.62 0.77
C PRO A 94 -4.43 15.21 0.18
N TRP A 95 -3.36 14.73 -0.45
CA TRP A 95 -3.34 13.45 -1.17
C TRP A 95 -2.42 12.45 -0.49
N LEU A 96 -2.81 11.19 -0.56
CA LEU A 96 -2.04 10.05 -0.09
C LEU A 96 -1.85 9.07 -1.25
N PHE A 97 -0.59 8.75 -1.56
CA PHE A 97 -0.23 7.71 -2.53
C PHE A 97 0.14 6.43 -1.76
N VAL A 98 -0.65 5.40 -1.93
CA VAL A 98 -0.54 4.13 -1.21
C VAL A 98 0.09 3.07 -2.09
N LEU A 99 1.05 2.32 -1.54
CA LEU A 99 1.64 1.14 -2.14
C LEU A 99 1.74 0.00 -1.11
N PRO A 100 1.38 -1.23 -1.47
CA PRO A 100 1.70 -2.39 -0.66
C PRO A 100 3.19 -2.72 -0.79
N VAL A 101 3.80 -3.15 0.31
CA VAL A 101 5.24 -3.41 0.39
C VAL A 101 5.71 -4.56 -0.50
N ASP A 102 4.79 -5.46 -0.85
CA ASP A 102 5.06 -6.68 -1.61
C ASP A 102 4.85 -6.56 -3.13
N VAL A 103 4.58 -5.37 -3.61
CA VAL A 103 4.50 -5.07 -5.05
C VAL A 103 5.82 -4.48 -5.51
N LEU A 104 6.31 -4.94 -6.65
CA LEU A 104 7.50 -4.44 -7.32
C LEU A 104 7.18 -4.01 -8.77
N ARG A 105 8.21 -3.51 -9.48
CA ARG A 105 8.13 -3.12 -10.89
C ARG A 105 7.06 -2.03 -11.13
N TRP A 106 7.10 -1.01 -10.29
CA TRP A 106 6.20 0.13 -10.43
C TRP A 106 6.51 0.91 -11.72
N PRO A 107 5.49 1.24 -12.55
CA PRO A 107 5.68 2.16 -13.69
C PRO A 107 6.17 3.54 -13.23
N ASP A 108 7.11 4.14 -13.96
CA ASP A 108 7.69 5.44 -13.61
C ASP A 108 6.64 6.56 -13.49
N ASN A 109 5.52 6.43 -14.20
CA ASN A 109 4.44 7.41 -14.22
C ASN A 109 3.21 7.02 -13.37
N LEU A 110 3.34 6.03 -12.48
CA LEU A 110 2.20 5.51 -11.70
C LEU A 110 1.54 6.62 -10.88
N GLY A 111 2.32 7.36 -10.08
CA GLY A 111 1.81 8.43 -9.23
C GLY A 111 1.13 9.54 -10.03
N ALA A 112 1.74 9.96 -11.14
CA ALA A 112 1.18 11.00 -12.00
C ALA A 112 -0.17 10.57 -12.60
N ARG A 113 -0.26 9.39 -13.20
CA ARG A 113 -1.49 8.89 -13.83
C ARG A 113 -2.61 8.63 -12.83
N LEU A 114 -2.28 8.11 -11.66
CA LEU A 114 -3.27 7.95 -10.58
C LEU A 114 -3.74 9.31 -10.07
N GLY A 115 -2.83 10.28 -9.91
CA GLY A 115 -3.14 11.64 -9.47
C GLY A 115 -4.05 12.39 -10.46
N ASP A 116 -3.83 12.25 -11.76
CA ASP A 116 -4.66 12.86 -12.82
C ASP A 116 -6.09 12.31 -12.81
N ALA A 117 -6.26 11.02 -12.47
CA ALA A 117 -7.55 10.36 -12.46
C ALA A 117 -8.33 10.54 -11.15
N ALA A 118 -7.63 10.67 -10.01
CA ALA A 118 -8.25 10.79 -8.68
C ALA A 118 -8.98 12.12 -8.50
N ARG A 119 -10.03 12.11 -7.69
CA ARG A 119 -10.80 13.31 -7.26
C ARG A 119 -10.96 13.27 -5.74
N PRO A 120 -11.25 14.41 -5.06
CA PRO A 120 -11.40 14.44 -3.61
C PRO A 120 -12.40 13.43 -3.04
N ASP A 121 -13.44 13.14 -3.78
CA ASP A 121 -14.51 12.19 -3.43
C ASP A 121 -14.35 10.80 -4.06
N ARG A 122 -13.34 10.60 -4.91
CA ARG A 122 -13.19 9.40 -5.72
C ARG A 122 -11.72 9.02 -5.92
N PRO A 123 -11.25 7.93 -5.29
CA PRO A 123 -9.86 7.49 -5.45
C PRO A 123 -9.60 6.86 -6.82
N ALA A 124 -8.33 6.78 -7.21
CA ALA A 124 -7.89 6.08 -8.40
C ALA A 124 -6.90 4.96 -8.03
N TYR A 125 -7.05 3.79 -8.64
CA TYR A 125 -6.18 2.63 -8.42
C TYR A 125 -5.67 2.04 -9.73
N ALA A 126 -4.53 1.35 -9.67
CA ALA A 126 -3.91 0.76 -10.83
C ALA A 126 -4.57 -0.56 -11.26
N ARG A 127 -4.61 -0.79 -12.59
CA ARG A 127 -5.00 -2.06 -13.22
C ARG A 127 -4.00 -2.41 -14.32
N THR A 128 -3.58 -3.66 -14.38
CA THR A 128 -2.75 -4.23 -15.45
C THR A 128 -3.51 -5.32 -16.20
N PRO A 129 -3.00 -5.87 -17.29
CA PRO A 129 -3.58 -7.05 -17.92
C PRO A 129 -3.74 -8.25 -16.97
N GLY A 130 -2.88 -8.34 -15.92
CA GLY A 130 -2.98 -9.35 -14.87
C GLY A 130 -4.10 -9.14 -13.86
N GLY A 131 -4.78 -7.98 -13.90
CA GLY A 131 -5.90 -7.66 -13.02
C GLY A 131 -5.75 -6.34 -12.25
N PRO A 132 -6.67 -6.07 -11.31
CA PRO A 132 -6.65 -4.89 -10.49
C PRO A 132 -5.59 -4.97 -9.38
N HIS A 133 -4.94 -3.83 -9.10
CA HIS A 133 -4.03 -3.61 -7.97
C HIS A 133 -4.65 -2.58 -7.01
N PRO A 134 -5.65 -2.98 -6.22
CA PRO A 134 -6.52 -2.05 -5.50
C PRO A 134 -5.81 -1.29 -4.36
N LEU A 135 -4.61 -1.73 -3.97
CA LEU A 135 -3.78 -1.05 -2.96
C LEU A 135 -2.65 -0.19 -3.58
N CYS A 136 -2.47 -0.23 -4.92
CA CYS A 136 -1.69 0.77 -5.64
C CYS A 136 -2.64 1.92 -5.99
N LEU A 137 -2.84 2.86 -5.05
CA LEU A 137 -3.92 3.84 -5.19
C LEU A 137 -3.53 5.25 -4.74
N MET A 138 -4.17 6.24 -5.38
CA MET A 138 -4.14 7.65 -4.98
C MET A 138 -5.50 8.05 -4.45
N LEU A 139 -5.52 8.64 -3.25
CA LEU A 139 -6.76 9.06 -2.60
C LEU A 139 -6.59 10.38 -1.83
N HIS A 140 -7.68 11.11 -1.70
CA HIS A 140 -7.71 12.38 -0.98
C HIS A 140 -8.09 12.14 0.49
N ARG A 141 -7.53 12.97 1.39
CA ARG A 141 -7.76 12.85 2.86
C ARG A 141 -9.23 12.99 3.27
N SER A 142 -10.07 13.65 2.47
CA SER A 142 -11.52 13.75 2.73
C SER A 142 -12.25 12.41 2.74
N LEU A 143 -11.64 11.36 2.19
CA LEU A 143 -12.21 10.01 2.18
C LEU A 143 -12.08 9.28 3.53
N ALA A 144 -11.34 9.85 4.50
CA ALA A 144 -11.09 9.20 5.80
C ALA A 144 -12.39 8.87 6.56
N GLU A 145 -13.35 9.82 6.61
CA GLU A 145 -14.64 9.59 7.28
C GLU A 145 -15.47 8.49 6.62
N GLY A 146 -15.55 8.50 5.27
CA GLY A 146 -16.25 7.47 4.51
C GLY A 146 -15.62 6.09 4.68
N LEU A 147 -14.27 6.01 4.74
CA LEU A 147 -13.57 4.77 5.02
C LEU A 147 -13.83 4.26 6.44
N ARG A 148 -13.82 5.16 7.43
CA ARG A 148 -14.18 4.83 8.81
C ARG A 148 -15.59 4.24 8.87
N ALA A 149 -16.57 4.93 8.32
CA ALA A 149 -17.96 4.46 8.30
C ALA A 149 -18.12 3.09 7.62
N PHE A 150 -17.34 2.83 6.56
CA PHE A 150 -17.32 1.52 5.90
C PHE A 150 -16.76 0.43 6.83
N LEU A 151 -15.70 0.71 7.58
CA LEU A 151 -15.12 -0.22 8.56
C LEU A 151 -16.07 -0.48 9.74
N ASP A 152 -16.73 0.57 10.27
CA ASP A 152 -17.72 0.51 11.35
C ASP A 152 -18.94 -0.34 10.97
N ALA A 153 -19.34 -0.27 9.69
CA ALA A 153 -20.40 -1.14 9.13
C ALA A 153 -19.95 -2.59 8.88
N GLY A 154 -18.74 -2.97 9.30
CA GLY A 154 -18.20 -4.32 9.12
C GLY A 154 -17.55 -4.58 7.76
N GLY A 155 -17.37 -3.56 6.93
CA GLY A 155 -16.66 -3.68 5.65
C GLY A 155 -15.17 -4.00 5.85
N ARG A 156 -14.63 -4.94 5.05
CA ARG A 156 -13.20 -5.36 5.16
C ARG A 156 -12.53 -5.47 3.79
N GLN A 157 -13.31 -5.63 2.73
CA GLN A 157 -12.79 -5.87 1.40
C GLN A 157 -12.42 -4.56 0.69
N VAL A 158 -11.16 -4.41 0.30
CA VAL A 158 -10.65 -3.23 -0.43
C VAL A 158 -11.47 -2.92 -1.66
N GLN A 159 -11.74 -3.92 -2.50
CA GLN A 159 -12.56 -3.74 -3.71
C GLN A 159 -14.01 -3.35 -3.38
N GLY A 160 -14.55 -3.82 -2.24
CA GLY A 160 -15.88 -3.42 -1.77
C GLY A 160 -15.92 -1.92 -1.46
N TRP A 161 -14.94 -1.43 -0.72
CA TRP A 161 -14.80 -0.01 -0.42
C TRP A 161 -14.56 0.84 -1.67
N LEU A 162 -13.66 0.40 -2.56
CA LEU A 162 -13.39 1.12 -3.81
C LEU A 162 -14.64 1.25 -4.68
N ARG A 163 -15.49 0.21 -4.74
CA ARG A 163 -16.78 0.29 -5.45
C ARG A 163 -17.74 1.26 -4.77
N SER A 164 -17.82 1.26 -3.43
CA SER A 164 -18.75 2.15 -2.71
C SER A 164 -18.43 3.63 -2.88
N CYS A 165 -17.16 4.01 -3.10
CA CYS A 165 -16.76 5.38 -3.37
C CYS A 165 -16.53 5.68 -4.87
N GLY A 166 -16.96 4.80 -5.77
CA GLY A 166 -16.90 5.01 -7.22
C GLY A 166 -15.47 5.14 -7.76
N ALA A 167 -14.51 4.43 -7.16
CA ALA A 167 -13.09 4.49 -7.53
C ALA A 167 -12.83 4.23 -9.02
N VAL A 168 -11.84 4.92 -9.58
CA VAL A 168 -11.46 4.82 -10.99
C VAL A 168 -10.27 3.85 -11.14
N ALA A 169 -10.41 2.86 -12.02
CA ALA A 169 -9.30 2.04 -12.46
C ALA A 169 -8.51 2.76 -13.56
N VAL A 170 -7.19 2.86 -13.38
CA VAL A 170 -6.26 3.42 -14.36
C VAL A 170 -5.45 2.26 -14.96
N ASP A 171 -5.54 2.09 -16.28
CA ASP A 171 -4.90 0.98 -16.99
C ASP A 171 -3.41 1.22 -17.20
N PHE A 172 -2.60 0.23 -16.88
CA PHE A 172 -1.17 0.16 -17.19
C PHE A 172 -0.96 -1.04 -18.10
N PRO A 173 -0.55 -0.83 -19.38
CA PRO A 173 -0.53 -1.89 -20.38
C PRO A 173 0.58 -2.91 -20.21
N ASP A 174 1.62 -2.61 -19.43
CA ASP A 174 2.71 -3.54 -19.16
C ASP A 174 2.21 -4.68 -18.25
N ALA A 175 2.20 -5.89 -18.78
CA ALA A 175 1.78 -7.10 -18.06
C ALA A 175 2.76 -7.50 -16.95
N ASP A 176 4.01 -7.07 -17.03
CA ASP A 176 5.06 -7.33 -16.04
C ASP A 176 5.16 -6.20 -15.00
N ALA A 177 4.32 -5.19 -15.07
CA ALA A 177 4.23 -4.15 -14.04
C ALA A 177 3.43 -4.61 -12.82
N LEU A 178 3.73 -4.03 -11.66
CA LEU A 178 3.02 -4.24 -10.40
C LEU A 178 2.97 -5.72 -9.96
N VAL A 179 4.12 -6.37 -10.03
CA VAL A 179 4.25 -7.78 -9.67
C VAL A 179 4.23 -7.96 -8.16
N ASN A 180 3.43 -8.91 -7.66
CA ASN A 180 3.40 -9.27 -6.24
C ASN A 180 4.42 -10.37 -5.94
N LEU A 181 5.19 -10.20 -4.87
CA LEU A 181 6.09 -11.22 -4.34
C LEU A 181 5.38 -12.02 -3.24
N ASN A 182 4.58 -13.02 -3.59
CA ASN A 182 3.78 -13.77 -2.63
C ASN A 182 4.31 -15.17 -2.33
N THR A 183 5.09 -15.75 -3.23
CA THR A 183 5.59 -17.12 -3.14
C THR A 183 7.10 -17.18 -3.35
N PRO A 184 7.79 -18.25 -2.91
CA PRO A 184 9.21 -18.46 -3.21
C PRO A 184 9.52 -18.43 -4.71
N GLU A 185 8.59 -18.89 -5.55
CA GLU A 185 8.71 -18.87 -7.01
C GLU A 185 8.70 -17.43 -7.56
N ASP A 186 7.88 -16.54 -6.96
CA ASP A 186 7.90 -15.11 -7.32
C ASP A 186 9.28 -14.50 -7.03
N TRP A 187 9.86 -14.82 -5.86
CA TRP A 187 11.21 -14.37 -5.50
C TRP A 187 12.29 -14.89 -6.42
N ALA A 188 12.19 -16.15 -6.85
CA ALA A 188 13.14 -16.76 -7.79
C ALA A 188 13.02 -16.17 -9.20
N ARG A 189 11.82 -15.80 -9.62
CA ARG A 189 11.54 -15.22 -10.95
C ARG A 189 12.04 -13.77 -11.07
N TRP A 190 12.11 -13.02 -9.96
CA TRP A 190 12.49 -11.62 -9.94
C TRP A 190 13.69 -11.39 -9.01
N PRO A 191 14.89 -11.92 -9.36
CA PRO A 191 16.09 -11.84 -8.55
C PRO A 191 16.65 -10.40 -8.41
#